data_571f340267b2f4a25084cc5cce92d94c
#
_entry.id   571f340267b2f4a25084cc5cce92d94c
#
_cell.length_a   1.000
_cell.length_b   1.000
_cell.length_c   1.000
_cell.angle_alpha   90.00
_cell.angle_beta   90.00
_cell.angle_gamma   90.00
#
_symmetry.space_group_name_H-M   'P 1'
#
loop_
_entity.id
_entity.type
_entity.pdbx_description
1 polymer ?
#
loop_
_entity_poly.entity_id
_entity_poly.type
_entity_poly.pdbx_seq_one_letter_code
_entity_poly.pdbx_strand_id
1 'polypeptide(L)'
;MDRSNVVELVSVTRTQDAYGVWRETQTKRQVFCAVESVTRAEFFDGGRNGLNPEYKIVMFFGDYNGENTLIYKNVVYGVYRTYRAKNDTVELYVERKGGAVYAENNG
;
A
#
# COMPACT_ATOMS: atom_id res chain seq x y z
N MET A 1 -5.91 8.86 18.09
CA MET A 1 -5.77 7.88 17.03
C MET A 1 -4.81 6.79 17.47
N ASP A 2 -5.22 5.55 17.28
CA ASP A 2 -4.46 4.43 17.77
C ASP A 2 -3.62 3.85 16.64
N ARG A 3 -2.31 3.84 16.78
CA ARG A 3 -1.43 3.33 15.76
C ARG A 3 -0.88 1.98 16.19
N SER A 4 -1.75 1.08 16.52
CA SER A 4 -1.33 -0.22 16.99
C SER A 4 -1.25 -1.27 15.88
N ASN A 5 -1.58 -0.91 14.67
CA ASN A 5 -1.45 -1.83 13.54
C ASN A 5 -0.11 -1.65 12.87
N VAL A 6 0.34 -2.65 12.15
CA VAL A 6 1.62 -2.62 11.47
C VAL A 6 1.41 -2.98 10.01
N VAL A 7 2.00 -2.20 9.12
CA VAL A 7 2.01 -2.53 7.70
C VAL A 7 3.46 -2.54 7.24
N GLU A 8 3.72 -3.18 6.12
CA GLU A 8 5.04 -3.15 5.53
C GLU A 8 4.97 -2.30 4.28
N LEU A 9 5.76 -1.25 4.22
CA LEU A 9 5.84 -0.43 3.01
C LEU A 9 6.91 -1.04 2.12
N VAL A 10 6.54 -1.26 0.87
CA VAL A 10 7.41 -1.95 -0.08
C VAL A 10 7.96 -0.93 -1.05
N SER A 11 9.29 -0.84 -1.13
CA SER A 11 9.92 0.01 -2.12
C SER A 11 10.75 -0.85 -3.06
N VAL A 12 10.84 -0.42 -4.29
CA VAL A 12 11.58 -1.14 -5.31
C VAL A 12 12.70 -0.24 -5.79
N THR A 13 13.91 -0.75 -5.75
CA THR A 13 15.06 -0.01 -6.21
C THR A 13 15.65 -0.74 -7.40
N ARG A 14 15.96 -0.01 -8.46
CA ARG A 14 16.59 -0.58 -9.64
C ARG A 14 18.02 -0.12 -9.69
N THR A 15 18.93 -1.05 -9.85
CA THR A 15 20.35 -0.72 -9.95
C THR A 15 20.94 -1.47 -11.13
N GLN A 16 21.99 -0.92 -11.70
CA GLN A 16 22.68 -1.55 -12.81
C GLN A 16 24.01 -2.06 -12.28
N ASP A 17 24.30 -3.33 -12.52
CA ASP A 17 25.54 -3.91 -12.00
C ASP A 17 26.70 -3.59 -12.95
N ALA A 18 27.87 -4.15 -12.64
CA ALA A 18 29.07 -3.84 -13.39
C ALA A 18 29.00 -4.33 -14.83
N TYR A 19 28.10 -5.26 -15.11
CA TYR A 19 27.99 -5.80 -16.47
C TYR A 19 26.83 -5.13 -17.23
N GLY A 20 26.22 -4.11 -16.68
CA GLY A 20 25.11 -3.44 -17.35
C GLY A 20 23.76 -4.08 -17.17
N VAL A 21 23.66 -5.08 -16.31
CA VAL A 21 22.40 -5.78 -16.11
C VAL A 21 21.61 -5.06 -15.03
N TRP A 22 20.34 -4.76 -15.32
CA TRP A 22 19.47 -4.11 -14.37
C TRP A 22 18.92 -5.13 -13.37
N ARG A 23 18.95 -4.76 -12.12
CA ARG A 23 18.42 -5.61 -11.07
C ARG A 23 17.44 -4.82 -10.26
N GLU A 24 16.40 -5.48 -9.78
CA GLU A 24 15.44 -4.88 -8.90
C GLU A 24 15.60 -5.45 -7.52
N THR A 25 15.61 -4.59 -6.54
CA THR A 25 15.67 -5.01 -5.16
C THR A 25 14.45 -4.46 -4.46
N GLN A 26 13.73 -5.32 -3.75
CA GLN A 26 12.59 -4.88 -2.98
C GLN A 26 13.01 -4.76 -1.54
N THR A 27 12.59 -3.69 -0.91
CA THR A 27 12.85 -3.46 0.50
C THR A 27 11.53 -3.29 1.20
N LYS A 28 11.34 -3.99 2.30
CA LYS A 28 10.13 -3.88 3.09
C LYS A 28 10.50 -3.23 4.41
N ARG A 29 9.66 -2.30 4.83
CA ARG A 29 9.92 -1.58 6.05
C ARG A 29 8.65 -1.56 6.88
N GLN A 30 8.71 -2.02 8.10
CA GLN A 30 7.54 -2.04 8.96
C GLN A 30 7.27 -0.68 9.53
N VAL A 31 6.02 -0.29 9.55
CA VAL A 31 5.60 1.01 10.06
C VAL A 31 4.34 0.82 10.90
N PHE A 32 4.30 1.47 12.05
CA PHE A 32 3.11 1.46 12.88
C PHE A 32 2.10 2.46 12.32
N CYS A 33 0.86 2.10 12.34
CA CYS A 33 -0.18 2.92 11.74
C CYS A 33 -1.54 2.64 12.32
N ALA A 34 -2.50 3.46 11.99
CA ALA A 34 -3.90 3.19 12.28
C ALA A 34 -4.54 2.74 10.98
N VAL A 35 -5.38 1.72 11.04
CA VAL A 35 -6.04 1.17 9.85
C VAL A 35 -7.54 1.32 10.05
N GLU A 36 -8.20 1.93 9.09
CA GLU A 36 -9.65 2.08 9.12
C GLU A 36 -10.22 1.45 7.88
N SER A 37 -11.28 0.71 8.03
CA SER A 37 -11.95 0.10 6.88
C SER A 37 -12.80 1.14 6.20
N VAL A 38 -12.75 1.18 4.91
CA VAL A 38 -13.56 2.06 4.10
C VAL A 38 -14.21 1.23 3.01
N THR A 39 -15.47 1.49 2.72
CA THR A 39 -16.13 0.80 1.63
C THR A 39 -16.62 1.82 0.65
N ARG A 40 -16.32 1.63 -0.60
CA ARG A 40 -16.70 2.55 -1.64
C ARG A 40 -17.61 1.85 -2.63
N ALA A 41 -18.74 2.49 -2.94
CA ALA A 41 -19.63 1.98 -3.95
C ALA A 41 -19.06 2.32 -5.32
N GLU A 42 -19.12 1.39 -6.22
CA GLU A 42 -18.63 1.60 -7.56
C GLU A 42 -19.66 1.19 -8.57
N PHE A 43 -19.67 1.87 -9.69
CA PHE A 43 -20.55 1.50 -10.77
C PHE A 43 -19.71 0.82 -11.84
N PHE A 44 -20.20 -0.29 -12.31
CA PHE A 44 -19.51 -1.00 -13.38
C PHE A 44 -20.30 -0.82 -14.67
N ASP A 45 -19.67 -1.13 -15.79
CA ASP A 45 -20.35 -1.09 -17.07
C ASP A 45 -21.57 -1.95 -17.03
N GLY A 46 -22.65 -1.52 -17.61
CA GLY A 46 -23.90 -2.25 -17.56
C GLY A 46 -24.79 -1.86 -16.40
N GLY A 47 -24.39 -0.86 -15.64
CA GLY A 47 -25.26 -0.36 -14.58
C GLY A 47 -25.24 -1.12 -13.29
N ARG A 48 -24.31 -2.05 -13.11
CA ARG A 48 -24.24 -2.78 -11.85
C ARG A 48 -23.46 -1.98 -10.84
N ASN A 49 -23.87 -2.11 -9.59
CA ASN A 49 -23.14 -1.53 -8.50
C ASN A 49 -22.34 -2.58 -7.80
N GLY A 50 -21.19 -2.24 -7.30
CA GLY A 50 -20.41 -3.12 -6.49
C GLY A 50 -19.82 -2.38 -5.32
N LEU A 51 -19.30 -3.10 -4.36
CA LEU A 51 -18.59 -2.51 -3.24
C LEU A 51 -17.15 -2.94 -3.33
N ASN A 52 -16.26 -1.98 -3.20
CA ASN A 52 -14.85 -2.26 -3.27
C ASN A 52 -14.26 -2.01 -1.90
N PRO A 53 -13.90 -3.06 -1.17
CA PRO A 53 -13.32 -2.88 0.15
C PRO A 53 -11.96 -2.23 0.04
N GLU A 54 -11.71 -1.26 0.87
CA GLU A 54 -10.43 -0.62 0.89
C GLU A 54 -10.12 -0.16 2.28
N TYR A 55 -8.92 0.29 2.51
CA TYR A 55 -8.53 0.76 3.82
C TYR A 55 -7.95 2.15 3.71
N LYS A 56 -8.08 2.89 4.79
CA LYS A 56 -7.38 4.14 4.97
C LYS A 56 -6.30 3.86 6.02
N ILE A 57 -5.06 4.05 5.66
CA ILE A 57 -3.93 3.79 6.54
C ILE A 57 -3.39 5.16 6.96
N VAL A 58 -3.31 5.40 8.25
CA VAL A 58 -2.84 6.69 8.76
C VAL A 58 -1.56 6.46 9.51
N MET A 59 -0.50 7.16 9.14
CA MET A 59 0.78 6.99 9.76
C MET A 59 1.48 8.35 9.87
N PHE A 60 2.57 8.38 10.62
CA PHE A 60 3.37 9.57 10.75
C PHE A 60 3.95 9.91 9.37
N PHE A 61 3.87 11.17 9.00
CA PHE A 61 4.30 11.57 7.66
C PHE A 61 5.76 11.23 7.42
N GLY A 62 6.61 11.35 8.42
CA GLY A 62 8.02 11.03 8.28
C GLY A 62 8.30 9.56 8.02
N ASP A 63 7.33 8.70 8.25
CA ASP A 63 7.51 7.27 8.00
C ASP A 63 7.15 6.88 6.57
N TYR A 64 6.58 7.78 5.81
CA TYR A 64 6.14 7.45 4.45
C TYR A 64 7.05 8.13 3.44
N ASN A 65 7.62 7.36 2.54
CA ASN A 65 8.54 7.86 1.55
C ASN A 65 8.03 7.71 0.12
N GLY A 66 6.74 7.70 -0.06
CA GLY A 66 6.19 7.64 -1.41
C GLY A 66 6.01 6.24 -1.97
N GLU A 67 6.09 5.23 -1.14
CA GLU A 67 5.89 3.87 -1.62
C GLU A 67 4.48 3.69 -2.15
N ASN A 68 4.33 2.97 -3.25
CA ASN A 68 3.02 2.74 -3.86
C ASN A 68 2.42 1.40 -3.48
N THR A 69 3.11 0.60 -2.74
CA THR A 69 2.65 -0.74 -2.39
C THR A 69 2.89 -0.98 -0.91
N LEU A 70 1.93 -1.59 -0.27
CA LEU A 70 2.12 -2.01 1.12
C LEU A 70 1.50 -3.36 1.35
N ILE A 71 1.92 -4.02 2.40
CA ILE A 71 1.40 -5.32 2.77
C ILE A 71 0.79 -5.19 4.16
N TYR A 72 -0.46 -5.61 4.30
CA TYR A 72 -1.16 -5.59 5.56
C TYR A 72 -1.78 -6.97 5.75
N LYS A 73 -1.42 -7.65 6.83
CA LYS A 73 -1.90 -8.99 7.12
C LYS A 73 -1.71 -9.93 5.94
N ASN A 74 -0.52 -9.86 5.36
CA ASN A 74 -0.11 -10.73 4.25
C ASN A 74 -0.90 -10.50 2.95
N VAL A 75 -1.58 -9.40 2.83
CA VAL A 75 -2.29 -9.06 1.60
C VAL A 75 -1.66 -7.81 1.02
N VAL A 76 -1.42 -7.81 -0.27
CA VAL A 76 -0.79 -6.70 -0.96
C VAL A 76 -1.83 -5.68 -1.36
N TYR A 77 -1.58 -4.44 -1.01
CA TYR A 77 -2.47 -3.33 -1.36
C TYR A 77 -1.70 -2.30 -2.18
N GLY A 78 -2.38 -1.65 -3.08
CA GLY A 78 -1.81 -0.55 -3.84
C GLY A 78 -2.32 0.77 -3.31
N VAL A 79 -1.44 1.75 -3.17
CA VAL A 79 -1.81 3.07 -2.72
C VAL A 79 -2.30 3.87 -3.93
N TYR A 80 -3.55 4.27 -3.92
CA TYR A 80 -4.07 5.00 -5.07
C TYR A 80 -4.27 6.48 -4.77
N ARG A 81 -4.20 6.87 -3.52
CA ARG A 81 -4.35 8.28 -3.16
C ARG A 81 -3.67 8.52 -1.83
N THR A 82 -3.07 9.67 -1.67
CA THR A 82 -2.48 10.07 -0.41
C THR A 82 -3.02 11.45 -0.04
N TYR A 83 -3.10 11.72 1.24
CA TYR A 83 -3.55 13.00 1.72
C TYR A 83 -2.70 13.37 2.93
N ARG A 84 -2.05 14.52 2.88
CA ARG A 84 -1.28 14.98 4.02
C ARG A 84 -2.21 15.67 5.00
N ALA A 85 -2.41 15.06 6.14
CA ALA A 85 -3.32 15.59 7.14
C ALA A 85 -2.55 16.46 8.13
N LYS A 86 -3.26 17.03 9.06
CA LYS A 86 -2.64 17.85 10.09
C LYS A 86 -1.90 16.95 11.07
N ASN A 87 -1.09 17.54 11.91
CA ASN A 87 -0.36 16.83 12.97
C ASN A 87 0.67 15.85 12.43
N ASP A 88 1.27 16.22 11.31
CA ASP A 88 2.36 15.43 10.72
C ASP A 88 1.94 14.01 10.37
N THR A 89 0.71 13.81 10.00
CA THR A 89 0.25 12.50 9.56
C THR A 89 -0.05 12.51 8.07
N VAL A 90 -0.01 11.32 7.48
CA VAL A 90 -0.42 11.15 6.09
C VAL A 90 -1.44 10.03 6.07
N GLU A 91 -2.46 10.17 5.24
CA GLU A 91 -3.48 9.17 5.04
C GLU A 91 -3.25 8.54 3.69
N LEU A 92 -3.14 7.23 3.66
CA LEU A 92 -2.94 6.49 2.44
C LEU A 92 -4.21 5.72 2.16
N TYR A 93 -4.80 5.94 1.00
CA TYR A 93 -5.98 5.20 0.61
C TYR A 93 -5.52 4.05 -0.27
N VAL A 94 -5.77 2.84 0.16
CA VAL A 94 -5.24 1.66 -0.49
C VAL A 94 -6.35 0.69 -0.86
N GLU A 95 -6.14 -0.04 -1.92
CA GLU A 95 -7.08 -1.05 -2.33
C GLU A 95 -6.30 -2.31 -2.66
N ARG A 96 -6.95 -3.45 -2.56
CA ARG A 96 -6.32 -4.71 -2.78
C ARG A 96 -5.85 -4.81 -4.22
N LYS A 97 -4.62 -5.21 -4.41
CA LYS A 97 -4.12 -5.43 -5.72
C LYS A 97 -4.58 -6.78 -6.22
N GLY A 98 -5.26 -6.74 -7.33
CA GLY A 98 -5.81 -7.83 -8.07
C GLY A 98 -5.45 -9.21 -7.73
N GLY A 99 -5.78 -9.71 -6.65
CA GLY A 99 -5.60 -11.10 -6.32
C GLY A 99 -4.19 -11.55 -6.07
N ALA A 100 -3.21 -10.74 -6.28
CA ALA A 100 -1.87 -11.21 -6.13
C ALA A 100 -1.49 -11.30 -4.69
N VAL A 101 -0.87 -12.37 -4.31
CA VAL A 101 -0.31 -12.51 -3.02
C VAL A 101 1.16 -12.53 -3.23
N TYR A 102 1.86 -11.59 -2.59
CA TYR A 102 3.22 -11.39 -2.87
C TYR A 102 4.06 -12.57 -2.68
N ALA A 103 3.84 -13.27 -1.66
CA ALA A 103 4.64 -14.39 -1.32
C ALA A 103 4.53 -15.51 -2.25
N GLU A 104 3.50 -15.60 -3.03
CA GLU A 104 3.39 -16.68 -3.83
C GLU A 104 3.91 -16.41 -5.10
N ASN A 105 4.27 -15.31 -5.38
CA ASN A 105 4.75 -15.08 -6.58
C ASN A 105 6.05 -15.54 -6.79
N ASN A 106 6.50 -16.28 -6.15
CA ASN A 106 7.63 -16.81 -6.28
C ASN A 106 7.47 -17.83 -7.03
N GLY A 107 6.58 -18.06 -7.20
CA GLY A 107 6.44 -19.15 -8.02
C GLY A 107 7.33 -19.15 -8.25
#